data_f7adbfeff110f54d786c36f013a36452
#
_entry.id   f7adbfeff110f54d786c36f013a36452
#
_cell.length_a   1.000
_cell.length_b   1.000
_cell.length_c   1.000
_cell.angle_alpha   90.00
_cell.angle_beta   90.00
_cell.angle_gamma   90.00
#
_symmetry.space_group_name_H-M   'P 1'
#
loop_
_entity.id
_entity.type
_entity.pdbx_description
1 polymer ?
#
loop_
_entity_poly.entity_id
_entity_poly.type
_entity_poly.pdbx_seq_one_letter_code
_entity_poly.pdbx_strand_id
1 'polypeptide(L)'
;ERLQLKDITELAKKMATLAPSNALAYGVSEYKHAIIHTKKALAVIKKNGGNGNGKPTIARDREHFQWPEGKATMMIDYDPEKGTPPMSGEDFLEAVYSVCQEIRHAPHLLVPSASTFIYEGDKCHKGSAGWRLLGVVSHGTDIKRAGKTFVEMCWLAGVGFIFFTKNGRMLPRCELADASVFQPERLDFCGPPICTPPLEQRRPAPQVLNNDVGPLV
;
A
#
# COMPACT_ATOMS: atom_id res chain seq x y z
N GLU A 1 -13.53 -2.93 -9.23
CA GLU A 1 -13.58 -1.95 -10.32
C GLU A 1 -12.17 -1.46 -10.65
N ARG A 2 -11.84 -1.33 -11.94
CA ARG A 2 -10.58 -0.73 -12.40
C ARG A 2 -10.77 0.79 -12.53
N LEU A 3 -9.90 1.55 -11.88
CA LEU A 3 -9.89 3.00 -11.92
C LEU A 3 -8.79 3.49 -12.87
N GLN A 4 -9.04 4.62 -13.53
CA GLN A 4 -8.03 5.35 -14.29
C GLN A 4 -7.95 6.75 -13.68
N LEU A 5 -6.79 7.09 -13.15
CA LEU A 5 -6.53 8.36 -12.47
C LEU A 5 -5.50 9.15 -13.29
N LYS A 6 -5.65 10.47 -13.31
CA LYS A 6 -4.76 11.36 -14.07
C LYS A 6 -3.42 11.55 -13.37
N ASP A 7 -3.48 11.74 -12.06
CA ASP A 7 -2.35 12.09 -11.22
C ASP A 7 -2.51 11.61 -9.78
N ILE A 8 -1.51 11.89 -8.97
CA ILE A 8 -1.47 11.52 -7.55
C ILE A 8 -2.53 12.28 -6.72
N THR A 9 -2.96 13.47 -7.16
CA THR A 9 -4.00 14.25 -6.49
C THR A 9 -5.37 13.58 -6.63
N GLU A 10 -5.66 13.01 -7.80
CA GLU A 10 -6.89 12.21 -7.98
C GLU A 10 -6.88 10.96 -7.11
N LEU A 11 -5.70 10.32 -6.94
CA LEU A 11 -5.57 9.20 -6.01
C LEU A 11 -5.87 9.62 -4.57
N ALA A 12 -5.31 10.76 -4.11
CA ALA A 12 -5.59 11.31 -2.78
C ALA A 12 -7.09 11.57 -2.56
N LYS A 13 -7.75 12.20 -3.54
CA LYS A 13 -9.21 12.43 -3.51
C LYS A 13 -10.00 11.14 -3.46
N LYS A 14 -9.60 10.13 -4.26
CA LYS A 14 -10.26 8.82 -4.24
C LYS A 14 -10.10 8.12 -2.90
N MET A 15 -8.90 8.14 -2.31
CA MET A 15 -8.66 7.56 -0.98
C MET A 15 -9.51 8.20 0.10
N ALA A 16 -9.71 9.51 0.06
CA ALA A 16 -10.56 10.25 1.00
C ALA A 16 -12.05 9.86 0.93
N THR A 17 -12.51 9.25 -0.18
CA THR A 17 -13.91 8.85 -0.39
C THR A 17 -14.16 7.35 -0.19
N LEU A 18 -13.14 6.57 0.19
CA LEU A 18 -13.28 5.13 0.39
C LEU A 18 -14.09 4.83 1.65
N ALA A 19 -14.99 3.86 1.55
CA ALA A 19 -15.68 3.29 2.70
C ALA A 19 -14.78 2.32 3.48
N PRO A 20 -15.10 1.99 4.73
CA PRO A 20 -14.33 1.03 5.54
C PRO A 20 -14.13 -0.35 4.90
N SER A 21 -15.08 -0.77 4.06
CA SER A 21 -15.03 -2.04 3.33
C SER A 21 -14.24 -2.00 2.02
N ASN A 22 -13.74 -0.83 1.62
CA ASN A 22 -13.00 -0.67 0.39
C ASN A 22 -11.50 -0.91 0.60
N ALA A 23 -10.86 -1.45 -0.43
CA ALA A 23 -9.42 -1.56 -0.54
C ALA A 23 -8.99 -1.23 -1.97
N LEU A 24 -7.76 -0.77 -2.14
CA LEU A 24 -7.13 -0.57 -3.44
C LEU A 24 -6.17 -1.72 -3.75
N ALA A 25 -5.98 -2.01 -5.02
CA ALA A 25 -4.84 -2.77 -5.53
C ALA A 25 -4.19 -1.91 -6.61
N TYR A 26 -2.87 -1.77 -6.57
CA TYR A 26 -2.15 -0.90 -7.51
C TYR A 26 -1.77 -1.62 -8.80
N GLY A 27 -1.82 -2.96 -8.80
CA GLY A 27 -1.83 -3.74 -10.03
C GLY A 27 -3.22 -3.73 -10.68
N VAL A 28 -3.27 -4.04 -11.97
CA VAL A 28 -4.49 -4.03 -12.79
C VAL A 28 -4.87 -5.43 -13.24
N SER A 29 -6.16 -5.66 -13.41
CA SER A 29 -6.73 -6.83 -14.06
C SER A 29 -7.12 -6.49 -15.49
N GLU A 30 -7.23 -7.48 -16.37
CA GLU A 30 -7.79 -7.32 -17.73
C GLU A 30 -9.25 -6.83 -17.70
N TYR A 31 -9.99 -7.16 -16.63
CA TYR A 31 -11.41 -6.81 -16.51
C TYR A 31 -11.60 -5.45 -15.85
N LYS A 32 -12.46 -4.61 -16.45
CA LYS A 32 -12.87 -3.35 -15.82
C LYS A 32 -13.67 -3.58 -14.54
N HIS A 33 -14.52 -4.63 -14.54
CA HIS A 33 -15.31 -5.06 -13.40
C HIS A 33 -15.21 -6.58 -13.27
N ALA A 34 -14.88 -7.09 -12.09
CA ALA A 34 -14.82 -8.52 -11.81
C ALA A 34 -15.21 -8.81 -10.36
N ILE A 35 -15.68 -10.04 -10.10
CA ILE A 35 -15.83 -10.57 -8.74
C ILE A 35 -14.48 -11.20 -8.36
N ILE A 36 -13.90 -10.77 -7.26
CA ILE A 36 -12.57 -11.20 -6.82
C ILE A 36 -12.69 -12.14 -5.63
N HIS A 37 -12.08 -13.30 -5.72
CA HIS A 37 -12.02 -14.31 -4.67
C HIS A 37 -10.56 -14.62 -4.26
N THR A 38 -10.41 -15.35 -3.16
CA THR A 38 -9.14 -16.05 -2.91
C THR A 38 -8.98 -17.21 -3.91
N LYS A 39 -7.74 -17.63 -4.20
CA LYS A 39 -7.49 -18.82 -5.06
C LYS A 39 -8.32 -20.03 -4.63
N LYS A 40 -8.34 -20.31 -3.31
CA LYS A 40 -9.09 -21.44 -2.74
C LYS A 40 -10.60 -21.33 -2.99
N ALA A 41 -11.19 -20.16 -2.76
CA ALA A 41 -12.61 -19.93 -2.99
C ALA A 41 -12.98 -20.04 -4.47
N LEU A 42 -12.15 -19.48 -5.36
CA LEU A 42 -12.38 -19.58 -6.82
C LEU A 42 -12.32 -21.03 -7.31
N ALA A 43 -11.37 -21.85 -6.80
CA ALA A 43 -11.28 -23.26 -7.15
C ALA A 43 -12.56 -24.03 -6.76
N VAL A 44 -13.13 -23.76 -5.59
CA VAL A 44 -14.41 -24.35 -5.14
C VAL A 44 -15.57 -23.91 -6.03
N ILE A 45 -15.66 -22.62 -6.35
CA ILE A 45 -16.70 -22.07 -7.23
C ILE A 45 -16.64 -22.74 -8.61
N LYS A 46 -15.46 -22.81 -9.23
CA LYS A 46 -15.25 -23.46 -10.54
C LYS A 46 -15.64 -24.96 -10.50
N LYS A 47 -15.26 -25.66 -9.43
CA LYS A 47 -15.61 -27.10 -9.26
C LYS A 47 -17.11 -27.32 -9.18
N ASN A 48 -17.84 -26.38 -8.61
CA ASN A 48 -19.31 -26.47 -8.45
C ASN A 48 -20.09 -25.89 -9.66
N GLY A 49 -19.43 -25.63 -10.78
CA GLY A 49 -20.08 -25.08 -11.99
C GLY A 49 -20.57 -23.65 -11.84
N GLY A 50 -20.14 -22.95 -10.78
CA GLY A 50 -20.53 -21.56 -10.52
C GLY A 50 -19.86 -20.58 -11.47
N ASN A 51 -20.68 -19.90 -12.27
CA ASN A 51 -20.28 -18.71 -13.04
C ASN A 51 -20.84 -17.49 -12.34
N GLY A 52 -20.01 -16.53 -11.96
CA GLY A 52 -20.33 -15.35 -11.15
C GLY A 52 -21.44 -14.43 -11.70
N ASN A 53 -22.66 -14.98 -11.90
CA ASN A 53 -23.85 -14.24 -12.38
C ASN A 53 -23.55 -13.36 -13.62
N GLY A 54 -22.82 -13.90 -14.60
CA GLY A 54 -22.49 -13.21 -15.84
C GLY A 54 -21.33 -12.18 -15.70
N LYS A 55 -20.74 -12.02 -14.52
CA LYS A 55 -19.54 -11.18 -14.32
C LYS A 55 -18.29 -12.04 -14.32
N PRO A 56 -17.17 -11.55 -14.87
CA PRO A 56 -15.88 -12.21 -14.75
C PRO A 56 -15.55 -12.48 -13.28
N THR A 57 -15.17 -13.73 -13.00
CA THR A 57 -14.82 -14.18 -11.64
C THR A 57 -13.37 -14.61 -11.62
N ILE A 58 -12.53 -13.91 -10.86
CA ILE A 58 -11.08 -14.04 -10.85
C ILE A 58 -10.54 -14.32 -9.43
N ALA A 59 -9.31 -14.80 -9.35
CA ALA A 59 -8.60 -14.89 -8.08
C ALA A 59 -7.77 -13.63 -7.84
N ARG A 60 -7.55 -13.32 -6.57
CA ARG A 60 -6.56 -12.34 -6.15
C ARG A 60 -5.18 -12.98 -6.18
N ASP A 61 -4.55 -12.99 -7.34
CA ASP A 61 -3.22 -13.55 -7.58
C ASP A 61 -2.55 -12.92 -8.80
N ARG A 62 -1.30 -13.31 -9.05
CA ARG A 62 -0.45 -12.80 -10.14
C ARG A 62 -0.86 -13.29 -11.53
N GLU A 63 -1.78 -14.23 -11.63
CA GLU A 63 -2.34 -14.65 -12.92
C GLU A 63 -3.38 -13.64 -13.40
N HIS A 64 -4.11 -13.01 -12.45
CA HIS A 64 -5.20 -12.09 -12.75
C HIS A 64 -4.85 -10.62 -12.49
N PHE A 65 -3.77 -10.33 -11.77
CA PHE A 65 -3.28 -8.99 -11.50
C PHE A 65 -1.87 -8.82 -12.02
N GLN A 66 -1.65 -7.81 -12.83
CA GLN A 66 -0.36 -7.46 -13.41
C GLN A 66 -0.04 -6.00 -13.14
N TRP A 67 1.23 -5.66 -13.14
CA TRP A 67 1.63 -4.27 -13.18
C TRP A 67 1.39 -3.70 -14.58
N PRO A 68 0.85 -2.47 -14.73
CA PRO A 68 0.67 -1.85 -16.03
C PRO A 68 2.04 -1.50 -16.66
N GLU A 69 2.12 -1.51 -17.98
CA GLU A 69 3.34 -1.13 -18.72
C GLU A 69 3.71 0.34 -18.56
N GLY A 70 2.71 1.23 -18.49
CA GLY A 70 2.88 2.67 -18.32
C GLY A 70 3.00 3.08 -16.86
N LYS A 71 2.66 4.35 -16.60
CA LYS A 71 2.67 4.93 -15.25
C LYS A 71 1.86 4.10 -14.27
N ALA A 72 2.41 3.91 -13.09
CA ALA A 72 1.78 3.16 -12.01
C ALA A 72 2.10 3.79 -10.64
N THR A 73 1.38 3.34 -9.62
CA THR A 73 1.63 3.71 -8.23
C THR A 73 2.45 2.61 -7.56
N MET A 74 3.63 2.97 -7.06
CA MET A 74 4.45 2.15 -6.18
C MET A 74 4.18 2.55 -4.74
N MET A 75 3.99 1.58 -3.85
CA MET A 75 3.75 1.82 -2.43
C MET A 75 4.97 1.40 -1.61
N ILE A 76 5.37 2.25 -0.67
CA ILE A 76 6.27 1.92 0.44
C ILE A 76 5.39 1.93 1.69
N ASP A 77 5.31 0.81 2.42
CA ASP A 77 4.43 0.62 3.58
C ASP A 77 5.30 0.44 4.83
N TYR A 78 5.32 1.47 5.67
CA TYR A 78 5.98 1.46 6.96
C TYR A 78 5.00 1.03 8.04
N ASP A 79 5.31 -0.08 8.68
CA ASP A 79 4.57 -0.60 9.84
C ASP A 79 5.59 -0.89 10.95
N PRO A 80 5.65 -0.07 12.01
CA PRO A 80 6.67 -0.20 13.05
C PRO A 80 6.53 -1.53 13.77
N GLU A 81 7.65 -2.13 14.13
CA GLU A 81 7.64 -3.34 14.95
C GLU A 81 7.00 -3.07 16.32
N LYS A 82 6.36 -4.11 16.85
CA LYS A 82 5.70 -4.03 18.16
C LYS A 82 6.71 -3.68 19.26
N GLY A 83 6.48 -2.55 19.92
CA GLY A 83 7.35 -2.06 20.98
C GLY A 83 8.38 -1.02 20.53
N THR A 84 8.47 -0.74 19.22
CA THR A 84 9.28 0.35 18.68
C THR A 84 8.44 1.63 18.62
N PRO A 85 8.93 2.78 19.07
CA PRO A 85 8.25 4.05 18.88
C PRO A 85 8.04 4.32 17.37
N PRO A 86 6.83 4.65 16.94
CA PRO A 86 6.58 4.94 15.53
C PRO A 86 7.22 6.27 15.12
N MET A 87 7.71 6.33 13.88
CA MET A 87 8.17 7.58 13.28
C MET A 87 6.98 8.55 13.08
N SER A 88 7.26 9.86 13.13
CA SER A 88 6.36 10.84 12.57
C SER A 88 6.31 10.71 11.03
N GLY A 89 5.34 11.36 10.39
CA GLY A 89 5.29 11.37 8.91
C GLY A 89 6.50 12.04 8.29
N GLU A 90 7.01 13.10 8.91
CA GLU A 90 8.21 13.83 8.47
C GLU A 90 9.47 12.97 8.62
N ASP A 91 9.65 12.32 9.79
CA ASP A 91 10.80 11.42 10.02
C ASP A 91 10.79 10.24 9.05
N PHE A 92 9.62 9.67 8.76
CA PHE A 92 9.47 8.61 7.78
C PHE A 92 9.86 9.08 6.36
N LEU A 93 9.40 10.27 5.95
CA LEU A 93 9.78 10.85 4.64
C LEU A 93 11.28 11.05 4.55
N GLU A 94 11.90 11.69 5.55
CA GLU A 94 13.35 11.93 5.57
C GLU A 94 14.14 10.62 5.57
N ALA A 95 13.68 9.60 6.30
CA ALA A 95 14.29 8.28 6.29
C ALA A 95 14.21 7.62 4.89
N VAL A 96 13.06 7.70 4.21
CA VAL A 96 12.91 7.20 2.83
C VAL A 96 13.81 7.99 1.87
N TYR A 97 13.88 9.30 1.98
CA TYR A 97 14.71 10.16 1.13
C TYR A 97 16.22 9.94 1.36
N SER A 98 16.63 9.61 2.58
CA SER A 98 18.02 9.27 2.87
C SER A 98 18.46 7.98 2.20
N VAL A 99 17.53 7.04 1.98
CA VAL A 99 17.77 5.79 1.26
C VAL A 99 17.69 5.98 -0.27
N CYS A 100 16.73 6.77 -0.76
CA CYS A 100 16.50 7.00 -2.18
C CYS A 100 16.08 8.46 -2.42
N GLN A 101 17.06 9.31 -2.75
CA GLN A 101 16.84 10.76 -2.93
C GLN A 101 15.91 11.07 -4.11
N GLU A 102 15.87 10.22 -5.12
CA GLU A 102 15.04 10.39 -6.31
C GLU A 102 13.56 10.46 -5.95
N ILE A 103 13.14 9.76 -4.91
CA ILE A 103 11.74 9.80 -4.43
C ILE A 103 11.37 11.21 -3.96
N ARG A 104 12.30 11.96 -3.36
CA ARG A 104 12.08 13.36 -2.93
C ARG A 104 11.64 14.27 -4.08
N HIS A 105 12.08 13.97 -5.30
CA HIS A 105 11.85 14.78 -6.50
C HIS A 105 10.74 14.26 -7.41
N ALA A 106 10.08 13.15 -7.06
CA ALA A 106 8.97 12.59 -7.83
C ALA A 106 7.61 12.92 -7.18
N PRO A 107 6.49 12.86 -7.91
CA PRO A 107 5.16 12.99 -7.34
C PRO A 107 4.88 11.86 -6.36
N HIS A 108 4.53 12.20 -5.13
CA HIS A 108 4.19 11.19 -4.13
C HIS A 108 3.14 11.66 -3.13
N LEU A 109 2.56 10.72 -2.42
CA LEU A 109 1.49 10.90 -1.47
C LEU A 109 1.88 10.26 -0.14
N LEU A 110 1.92 11.04 0.93
CA LEU A 110 2.06 10.54 2.29
C LEU A 110 0.69 10.28 2.90
N VAL A 111 0.47 9.05 3.38
CA VAL A 111 -0.83 8.62 3.93
C VAL A 111 -0.60 7.91 5.26
N PRO A 112 -1.23 8.35 6.36
CA PRO A 112 -1.18 7.60 7.60
C PRO A 112 -1.94 6.26 7.48
N SER A 113 -1.50 5.25 8.20
CA SER A 113 -2.15 3.93 8.21
C SER A 113 -3.62 4.02 8.60
N ALA A 114 -4.46 3.15 8.02
CA ALA A 114 -5.91 3.21 8.16
C ALA A 114 -6.39 3.07 9.62
N SER A 115 -5.68 2.33 10.46
CA SER A 115 -6.08 2.06 11.85
C SER A 115 -5.38 2.97 12.88
N THR A 116 -4.99 4.19 12.50
CA THR A 116 -4.29 5.16 13.35
C THR A 116 -5.17 6.34 13.72
N PHE A 117 -4.70 7.17 14.66
CA PHE A 117 -5.40 8.37 15.13
C PHE A 117 -6.80 8.08 15.72
N ILE A 118 -6.88 7.08 16.59
CA ILE A 118 -8.12 6.68 17.29
C ILE A 118 -8.17 7.36 18.66
N TYR A 119 -9.26 8.04 18.92
CA TYR A 119 -9.48 8.86 20.11
C TYR A 119 -10.80 8.53 20.80
N GLU A 120 -10.86 8.83 22.09
CA GLU A 120 -12.07 8.89 22.91
C GLU A 120 -12.05 10.24 23.64
N GLY A 121 -12.82 11.20 23.19
CA GLY A 121 -12.64 12.59 23.61
C GLY A 121 -11.19 13.06 23.38
N ASP A 122 -10.51 13.52 24.42
CA ASP A 122 -9.11 13.96 24.33
C ASP A 122 -8.09 12.82 24.55
N LYS A 123 -8.56 11.64 24.91
CA LYS A 123 -7.69 10.48 25.15
C LYS A 123 -7.30 9.81 23.83
N CYS A 124 -6.01 9.81 23.52
CA CYS A 124 -5.47 9.07 22.38
C CYS A 124 -5.30 7.58 22.73
N HIS A 125 -6.06 6.71 22.08
CA HIS A 125 -5.91 5.25 22.19
C HIS A 125 -4.87 4.69 21.24
N LYS A 126 -4.78 5.26 20.02
CA LYS A 126 -3.77 4.91 19.03
C LYS A 126 -3.42 6.14 18.20
N GLY A 127 -2.21 6.64 18.38
CA GLY A 127 -1.67 7.78 17.64
C GLY A 127 -1.15 7.41 16.25
N SER A 128 -0.13 8.12 15.78
CA SER A 128 0.63 7.74 14.59
C SER A 128 1.31 6.39 14.84
N ALA A 129 1.07 5.41 13.96
CA ALA A 129 1.61 4.06 14.15
C ALA A 129 1.97 3.36 12.83
N GLY A 130 2.02 4.08 11.73
CA GLY A 130 2.42 3.57 10.42
C GLY A 130 2.10 4.57 9.33
N TRP A 131 2.84 4.49 8.24
CA TRP A 131 2.74 5.41 7.11
C TRP A 131 2.85 4.67 5.79
N ARG A 132 2.21 5.20 4.77
CA ARG A 132 2.36 4.78 3.39
C ARG A 132 2.84 5.93 2.56
N LEU A 133 3.85 5.67 1.75
CA LEU A 133 4.27 6.57 0.71
C LEU A 133 3.90 5.95 -0.63
N LEU A 134 3.10 6.65 -1.40
CA LEU A 134 2.66 6.23 -2.72
C LEU A 134 3.33 7.12 -3.75
N GLY A 135 4.29 6.57 -4.50
CA GLY A 135 5.01 7.28 -5.55
C GLY A 135 4.52 6.93 -6.95
N VAL A 136 4.56 7.87 -7.87
CA VAL A 136 4.27 7.62 -9.28
C VAL A 136 5.55 7.20 -9.98
N VAL A 137 5.55 6.00 -10.57
CA VAL A 137 6.65 5.48 -11.39
C VAL A 137 6.27 5.52 -12.87
N SER A 138 7.26 5.68 -13.76
CA SER A 138 7.05 5.75 -15.22
C SER A 138 6.64 4.40 -15.82
N HIS A 139 7.11 3.29 -15.25
CA HIS A 139 6.87 1.93 -15.74
C HIS A 139 6.45 1.01 -14.59
N GLY A 140 5.18 0.63 -14.55
CA GLY A 140 4.65 -0.25 -13.50
C GLY A 140 5.31 -1.63 -13.49
N THR A 141 5.66 -2.17 -14.67
CA THR A 141 6.34 -3.46 -14.79
C THR A 141 7.67 -3.53 -14.04
N ASP A 142 8.28 -2.37 -13.75
CA ASP A 142 9.54 -2.28 -13.02
C ASP A 142 9.37 -2.24 -11.49
N ILE A 143 8.16 -2.07 -10.96
CA ILE A 143 7.91 -1.94 -9.51
C ILE A 143 8.52 -3.08 -8.70
N LYS A 144 8.44 -4.31 -9.22
CA LYS A 144 9.02 -5.47 -8.51
C LYS A 144 10.54 -5.34 -8.36
N ARG A 145 11.25 -4.89 -9.42
CA ARG A 145 12.70 -4.66 -9.39
C ARG A 145 13.02 -3.47 -8.49
N ALA A 146 12.35 -2.33 -8.71
CA ALA A 146 12.53 -1.12 -7.93
C ALA A 146 12.31 -1.35 -6.44
N GLY A 147 11.25 -2.07 -6.06
CA GLY A 147 10.99 -2.43 -4.67
C GLY A 147 12.07 -3.32 -4.05
N LYS A 148 12.59 -4.30 -4.82
CA LYS A 148 13.72 -5.12 -4.37
C LYS A 148 14.97 -4.25 -4.17
N THR A 149 15.29 -3.39 -5.12
CA THR A 149 16.43 -2.45 -5.03
C THR A 149 16.28 -1.52 -3.83
N PHE A 150 15.08 -0.98 -3.59
CA PHE A 150 14.83 -0.14 -2.41
C PHE A 150 15.13 -0.89 -1.09
N VAL A 151 14.70 -2.14 -0.96
CA VAL A 151 15.03 -2.97 0.22
C VAL A 151 16.54 -3.20 0.33
N GLU A 152 17.24 -3.46 -0.78
CA GLU A 152 18.70 -3.60 -0.80
C GLU A 152 19.40 -2.30 -0.37
N MET A 153 18.91 -1.13 -0.82
CA MET A 153 19.41 0.17 -0.39
C MET A 153 19.16 0.41 1.12
N CYS A 154 18.01 -0.01 1.65
CA CYS A 154 17.76 0.01 3.10
C CYS A 154 18.80 -0.80 3.88
N TRP A 155 19.22 -1.96 3.37
CA TRP A 155 20.27 -2.76 3.98
C TRP A 155 21.62 -2.04 3.97
N LEU A 156 21.99 -1.41 2.86
CA LEU A 156 23.21 -0.62 2.73
C LEU A 156 23.19 0.61 3.64
N ALA A 157 22.04 1.20 3.87
CA ALA A 157 21.83 2.32 4.80
C ALA A 157 21.79 1.90 6.29
N GLY A 158 21.89 0.60 6.61
CA GLY A 158 21.90 0.09 7.97
C GLY A 158 20.52 -0.04 8.62
N VAL A 159 19.42 0.14 7.88
CA VAL A 159 18.03 -0.03 8.37
C VAL A 159 17.41 -1.37 7.97
N GLY A 160 18.24 -2.30 7.52
CA GLY A 160 17.88 -3.70 7.26
C GLY A 160 18.07 -4.58 8.50
N PHE A 161 17.23 -5.59 8.66
CA PHE A 161 17.34 -6.57 9.75
C PHE A 161 16.85 -7.97 9.35
N ILE A 162 17.22 -8.98 10.15
CA ILE A 162 16.74 -10.35 9.97
C ILE A 162 15.59 -10.61 10.94
N PHE A 163 14.43 -10.90 10.37
CA PHE A 163 13.25 -11.33 11.12
C PHE A 163 13.21 -12.87 11.21
N PHE A 164 13.00 -13.40 12.41
CA PHE A 164 12.82 -14.83 12.65
C PHE A 164 11.33 -15.15 12.78
N THR A 165 10.82 -15.99 11.91
CA THR A 165 9.46 -16.51 12.04
C THR A 165 9.35 -17.48 13.21
N LYS A 166 8.12 -17.75 13.69
CA LYS A 166 7.86 -18.74 14.75
C LYS A 166 8.42 -20.15 14.42
N ASN A 167 8.58 -20.47 13.14
CA ASN A 167 9.15 -21.75 12.68
C ASN A 167 10.67 -21.68 12.44
N GLY A 168 11.35 -20.66 12.95
CA GLY A 168 12.80 -20.49 12.82
C GLY A 168 13.29 -20.05 11.43
N ARG A 169 12.41 -19.74 10.48
CA ARG A 169 12.82 -19.25 9.16
C ARG A 169 13.28 -17.80 9.27
N MET A 170 14.48 -17.54 8.74
CA MET A 170 15.04 -16.19 8.60
C MET A 170 14.44 -15.49 7.37
N LEU A 171 14.00 -14.26 7.56
CA LEU A 171 13.48 -13.39 6.49
C LEU A 171 14.22 -12.05 6.55
N PRO A 172 14.89 -11.63 5.46
CA PRO A 172 15.45 -10.29 5.38
C PRO A 172 14.29 -9.27 5.28
N ARG A 173 14.37 -8.24 6.11
CA ARG A 173 13.40 -7.14 6.16
C ARG A 173 14.12 -5.80 6.26
N CYS A 174 13.40 -4.72 6.08
CA CYS A 174 13.86 -3.38 6.42
C CYS A 174 12.77 -2.64 7.23
N GLU A 175 13.18 -1.66 8.00
CA GLU A 175 12.27 -0.90 8.86
C GLU A 175 11.30 -0.03 8.04
N LEU A 176 11.73 0.45 6.86
CA LEU A 176 10.99 1.43 6.08
C LEU A 176 9.93 0.83 5.14
N ALA A 177 10.00 -0.48 4.82
CA ALA A 177 9.08 -1.08 3.87
C ALA A 177 8.78 -2.56 4.14
N ASP A 178 7.52 -2.94 4.03
CA ASP A 178 7.14 -4.34 3.84
C ASP A 178 7.30 -4.72 2.36
N ALA A 179 8.28 -5.57 2.04
CA ALA A 179 8.53 -6.03 0.67
C ALA A 179 7.32 -6.73 0.01
N SER A 180 6.34 -7.17 0.79
CA SER A 180 5.13 -7.82 0.27
C SER A 180 4.22 -6.88 -0.53
N VAL A 181 4.37 -5.56 -0.36
CA VAL A 181 3.54 -4.57 -1.08
C VAL A 181 3.95 -4.37 -2.54
N PHE A 182 5.15 -4.85 -2.94
CA PHE A 182 5.60 -4.81 -4.34
C PHE A 182 5.01 -5.95 -5.20
N GLN A 183 3.79 -6.37 -4.87
CA GLN A 183 3.04 -7.40 -5.59
C GLN A 183 1.76 -6.79 -6.16
N PRO A 184 1.43 -7.01 -7.46
CA PRO A 184 0.29 -6.33 -8.11
C PRO A 184 -1.06 -6.70 -7.51
N GLU A 185 -1.20 -7.89 -6.92
CA GLU A 185 -2.41 -8.39 -6.28
C GLU A 185 -2.57 -7.97 -4.82
N ARG A 186 -1.60 -7.23 -4.25
CA ARG A 186 -1.66 -6.81 -2.85
C ARG A 186 -2.76 -5.78 -2.64
N LEU A 187 -3.59 -6.00 -1.62
CA LEU A 187 -4.62 -5.04 -1.22
C LEU A 187 -4.05 -4.05 -0.20
N ASP A 188 -4.34 -2.79 -0.45
CA ASP A 188 -4.18 -1.69 0.48
C ASP A 188 -5.55 -1.35 1.09
N PHE A 189 -5.73 -1.67 2.37
CA PHE A 189 -6.93 -1.31 3.14
C PHE A 189 -6.79 0.11 3.67
N CYS A 190 -6.98 1.08 2.79
CA CYS A 190 -6.78 2.51 3.07
C CYS A 190 -8.06 3.26 3.46
N GLY A 191 -9.22 2.62 3.41
CA GLY A 191 -10.48 3.17 3.94
C GLY A 191 -10.42 3.40 5.46
N PRO A 192 -11.28 4.27 6.02
CA PRO A 192 -11.33 4.51 7.46
C PRO A 192 -11.77 3.26 8.22
N PRO A 193 -11.39 3.07 9.49
CA PRO A 193 -11.91 2.00 10.31
C PRO A 193 -13.37 2.26 10.70
N ILE A 194 -14.07 1.22 11.11
CA ILE A 194 -15.36 1.36 11.80
C ILE A 194 -15.04 1.58 13.28
N CYS A 195 -15.30 2.78 13.78
CA CYS A 195 -15.19 3.10 15.20
C CYS A 195 -16.54 2.94 15.89
N THR A 196 -16.56 2.15 16.98
CA THR A 196 -17.76 2.07 17.84
C THR A 196 -17.72 3.20 18.85
N PRO A 197 -18.78 4.03 18.99
CA PRO A 197 -18.81 5.08 20.00
C PRO A 197 -18.47 4.54 21.40
N PRO A 198 -17.68 5.29 22.20
CA PRO A 198 -17.26 6.70 22.02
C PRO A 198 -15.97 6.91 21.20
N LEU A 199 -15.45 5.86 20.52
CA LEU A 199 -14.24 5.99 19.71
C LEU A 199 -14.51 6.73 18.39
N GLU A 200 -13.57 7.57 18.00
CA GLU A 200 -13.56 8.27 16.72
C GLU A 200 -12.17 8.27 16.09
N GLN A 201 -12.12 8.37 14.77
CA GLN A 201 -10.85 8.54 14.06
C GLN A 201 -10.63 10.02 13.70
N ARG A 202 -9.46 10.55 14.06
CA ARG A 202 -9.00 11.91 13.70
C ARG A 202 -7.79 11.86 12.77
N ARG A 203 -7.79 10.92 11.82
CA ARG A 203 -6.69 10.72 10.87
C ARG A 203 -6.57 11.93 9.93
N PRO A 204 -5.35 12.53 9.78
CA PRO A 204 -5.14 13.60 8.81
C PRO A 204 -5.37 13.10 7.38
N ALA A 205 -5.74 14.03 6.51
CA ALA A 205 -5.90 13.77 5.08
C ALA A 205 -4.56 13.37 4.42
N PRO A 206 -4.60 12.60 3.33
CA PRO A 206 -3.41 12.33 2.53
C PRO A 206 -2.73 13.61 2.08
N GLN A 207 -1.40 13.68 2.23
CA GLN A 207 -0.58 14.83 1.85
C GLN A 207 0.07 14.58 0.48
N VAL A 208 -0.26 15.41 -0.49
CA VAL A 208 0.33 15.38 -1.85
C VAL A 208 1.61 16.20 -1.87
N LEU A 209 2.67 15.64 -2.39
CA LEU A 209 4.00 16.24 -2.51
C LEU A 209 4.49 16.15 -3.96
N ASN A 210 5.12 17.22 -4.45
CA ASN A 210 5.77 17.32 -5.77
C ASN A 210 4.88 16.91 -6.97
N ASN A 211 3.61 17.31 -6.97
CA ASN A 211 2.68 16.96 -8.05
C ASN A 211 3.05 17.57 -9.41
N ASP A 212 3.86 18.62 -9.43
CA ASP A 212 4.19 19.39 -10.64
C ASP A 212 5.42 18.84 -11.41
N VAL A 213 6.01 17.75 -10.93
CA VAL A 213 7.19 17.11 -11.54
C VAL A 213 6.85 15.77 -12.19
N GLY A 214 7.80 15.24 -12.97
CA GLY A 214 7.63 13.94 -13.64
C GLY A 214 7.65 12.74 -12.67
N PRO A 215 7.19 11.57 -13.13
CA PRO A 215 7.25 10.34 -12.34
C PRO A 215 8.69 9.88 -12.11
N LEU A 216 8.88 9.05 -11.10
CA LEU A 216 10.13 8.35 -10.85
C LEU A 216 10.48 7.43 -12.03
N VAL A 217 11.74 7.44 -12.46
CA VAL A 217 12.26 6.66 -13.59
C VAL A 217 13.11 5.49 -13.10
#